data_959a251238c69377bcd9ea4a6bbf77f8
#
_entry.id   959a251238c69377bcd9ea4a6bbf77f8
#
_cell.length_a   1.000
_cell.length_b   1.000
_cell.length_c   1.000
_cell.angle_alpha   90.00
_cell.angle_beta   90.00
_cell.angle_gamma   90.00
#
_symmetry.space_group_name_H-M   'P 1'
#
loop_
_entity.id
_entity.type
_entity.pdbx_description
1 polymer ?
#
loop_
_entity_poly.entity_id
_entity_poly.type
_entity_poly.pdbx_seq_one_letter_code
_entity_poly.pdbx_strand_id
1 'polypeptide(L)'
;AAESSREWQATYPLYLRNRLPHFERPAVESIRNLTPSVVVDQRPVGANARSTVGTASDVAPLVRLLFSRVGKPGAGGSMAYSFNHPHGMCPDCTGLGERAELDESLMFDMDKSINEGAIRFSQFSGGSWQEFYYHKNPLYPADKKLRDFTEAEWKALRTGPDEPLVMDFIRNNTGQVSKLPYEGVVSRFNRLYLNRDISGLKKSVRDEAMRFIRRRPCPACGGSGLNPKALASKIGGYNICDYNAMQVSDLLPVLDRLVPIRAACEFPVSPGHLSGWIAAAL
;
A
#
# COMPACT_ATOMS: atom_id res chain seq x y z
N ALA A 1 21.21 1.57 30.50
CA ALA A 1 20.63 2.33 29.38
C ALA A 1 19.33 3.03 29.79
N ALA A 2 18.29 2.33 30.27
CA ALA A 2 16.98 2.93 30.59
C ALA A 2 17.08 4.14 31.55
N GLU A 3 17.80 4.02 32.68
CA GLU A 3 17.95 5.11 33.65
C GLU A 3 18.78 6.27 33.07
N SER A 4 19.86 5.97 32.33
CA SER A 4 20.63 7.00 31.61
C SER A 4 19.76 7.77 30.61
N SER A 5 18.92 7.09 29.85
CA SER A 5 17.99 7.72 28.93
C SER A 5 16.93 8.57 29.65
N ARG A 6 16.41 8.11 30.79
CA ARG A 6 15.47 8.87 31.63
C ARG A 6 16.08 10.16 32.16
N GLU A 7 17.27 10.08 32.73
CA GLU A 7 17.97 11.25 33.28
C GLU A 7 18.28 12.26 32.17
N TRP A 8 18.70 11.77 31.01
CA TRP A 8 18.94 12.66 29.87
C TRP A 8 17.64 13.30 29.36
N GLN A 9 16.56 12.54 29.25
CA GLN A 9 15.25 13.09 28.87
C GLN A 9 14.73 14.12 29.89
N ALA A 10 15.07 13.99 31.16
CA ALA A 10 14.69 14.96 32.18
C ALA A 10 15.25 16.36 31.95
N THR A 11 16.35 16.49 31.20
CA THR A 11 16.94 17.78 30.81
C THR A 11 16.20 18.48 29.68
N TYR A 12 15.30 17.78 28.95
CA TYR A 12 14.55 18.38 27.87
C TYR A 12 13.30 19.12 28.35
N PRO A 13 12.86 20.15 27.59
CA PRO A 13 11.57 20.80 27.82
C PRO A 13 10.39 19.79 27.81
N LEU A 14 9.36 20.06 28.59
CA LEU A 14 8.20 19.19 28.76
C LEU A 14 7.56 18.77 27.42
N TYR A 15 7.51 19.70 26.46
CA TYR A 15 7.00 19.45 25.11
C TYR A 15 7.76 18.33 24.37
N LEU A 16 9.08 18.27 24.50
CA LEU A 16 9.89 17.21 23.89
C LEU A 16 9.76 15.91 24.69
N ARG A 17 9.77 15.98 26.01
CA ARG A 17 9.63 14.79 26.88
C ARG A 17 8.36 14.00 26.60
N ASN A 18 7.24 14.68 26.34
CA ASN A 18 5.97 14.02 26.02
C ASN A 18 5.93 13.30 24.67
N ARG A 19 6.93 13.51 23.81
CA ARG A 19 7.06 12.87 22.48
C ARG A 19 8.12 11.80 22.43
N LEU A 20 8.92 11.67 23.47
CA LEU A 20 9.99 10.67 23.56
C LEU A 20 9.43 9.37 24.19
N PRO A 21 10.03 8.21 23.88
CA PRO A 21 9.68 6.94 24.53
C PRO A 21 9.81 7.06 26.04
N HIS A 22 8.80 6.61 26.78
CA HIS A 22 8.89 6.52 28.23
C HIS A 22 9.61 5.24 28.63
N PHE A 23 10.62 5.39 29.47
CA PHE A 23 11.35 4.27 30.05
C PHE A 23 10.88 4.05 31.49
N GLU A 24 10.50 2.82 31.83
CA GLU A 24 10.20 2.46 33.21
C GLU A 24 11.43 2.57 34.08
N ARG A 25 11.22 2.88 35.35
CA ARG A 25 12.31 2.94 36.33
C ARG A 25 12.79 1.51 36.61
N PRO A 26 14.09 1.22 36.42
CA PRO A 26 14.61 -0.10 36.73
C PRO A 26 14.48 -0.42 38.21
N ALA A 27 14.20 -1.68 38.55
CA ALA A 27 14.08 -2.17 39.91
C ALA A 27 15.48 -2.37 40.55
N VAL A 28 16.13 -1.26 40.90
CA VAL A 28 17.46 -1.25 41.53
C VAL A 28 17.46 -0.30 42.69
N GLU A 29 18.25 -0.59 43.73
CA GLU A 29 18.37 0.24 44.91
C GLU A 29 19.14 1.54 44.64
N SER A 30 20.24 1.47 43.90
CA SER A 30 21.00 2.66 43.50
C SER A 30 21.82 2.40 42.24
N ILE A 31 22.01 3.46 41.42
CA ILE A 31 22.92 3.47 40.27
C ILE A 31 23.89 4.62 40.48
N ARG A 32 25.20 4.33 40.44
CA ARG A 32 26.26 5.34 40.59
C ARG A 32 27.10 5.43 39.32
N ASN A 33 27.70 6.59 39.07
CA ASN A 33 28.57 6.87 37.92
C ASN A 33 27.87 6.59 36.58
N LEU A 34 26.61 7.00 36.47
CA LEU A 34 25.81 6.81 35.27
C LEU A 34 26.31 7.74 34.16
N THR A 35 26.83 7.16 33.08
CA THR A 35 27.24 7.90 31.89
C THR A 35 26.12 7.87 30.85
N PRO A 36 26.06 8.89 29.94
CA PRO A 36 25.16 8.83 28.79
C PRO A 36 25.39 7.52 28.01
N SER A 37 24.32 6.78 27.77
CA SER A 37 24.38 5.53 27.02
C SER A 37 23.46 5.58 25.82
N VAL A 38 23.96 5.15 24.66
CA VAL A 38 23.20 4.97 23.43
C VAL A 38 23.02 3.49 23.21
N VAL A 39 21.77 3.06 23.07
CA VAL A 39 21.44 1.68 22.72
C VAL A 39 21.40 1.57 21.21
N VAL A 40 22.29 0.76 20.66
CA VAL A 40 22.25 0.36 19.25
C VAL A 40 21.76 -1.08 19.21
N ASP A 41 20.51 -1.25 18.75
CA ASP A 41 19.92 -2.57 18.58
C ASP A 41 19.57 -2.80 17.10
N GLN A 42 19.58 -4.05 16.69
CA GLN A 42 19.11 -4.46 15.37
C GLN A 42 17.58 -4.60 15.43
N ARG A 43 16.87 -3.53 15.08
CA ARG A 43 15.42 -3.62 14.89
C ARG A 43 15.12 -4.00 13.46
N PRO A 44 14.21 -4.95 13.25
CA PRO A 44 13.71 -5.21 11.90
C PRO A 44 13.12 -3.91 11.35
N VAL A 45 13.48 -3.55 10.13
CA VAL A 45 12.87 -2.41 9.41
C VAL A 45 11.36 -2.69 9.39
N GLY A 46 10.58 -1.79 9.97
CA GLY A 46 9.14 -1.97 10.14
C GLY A 46 8.46 -2.28 8.80
N ALA A 47 7.52 -3.21 8.81
CA ALA A 47 6.73 -3.59 7.64
C ALA A 47 5.76 -2.47 7.22
N ASN A 48 6.31 -1.35 6.75
CA ASN A 48 5.56 -0.26 6.17
C ASN A 48 5.61 -0.38 4.65
N ALA A 49 4.44 -0.43 4.00
CA ALA A 49 4.33 -0.52 2.53
C ALA A 49 5.04 0.63 1.77
N ARG A 50 5.40 1.71 2.46
CA ARG A 50 6.11 2.87 1.92
C ARG A 50 7.59 2.92 2.32
N SER A 51 8.09 1.93 3.04
CA SER A 51 9.50 1.83 3.44
C SER A 51 10.24 0.90 2.49
N THR A 52 11.35 1.37 1.95
CA THR A 52 12.25 0.62 1.09
C THR A 52 13.66 0.66 1.66
N VAL A 53 14.55 -0.22 1.21
CA VAL A 53 15.97 -0.17 1.59
C VAL A 53 16.55 1.21 1.31
N GLY A 54 16.25 1.80 0.15
CA GLY A 54 16.72 3.15 -0.21
C GLY A 54 16.22 4.26 0.72
N THR A 55 14.99 4.15 1.27
CA THR A 55 14.48 5.12 2.24
C THR A 55 15.04 4.91 3.64
N ALA A 56 15.32 3.66 4.01
CA ALA A 56 15.86 3.32 5.32
C ALA A 56 17.37 3.63 5.43
N SER A 57 18.09 3.60 4.30
CA SER A 57 19.52 3.91 4.21
C SER A 57 19.83 5.36 3.79
N ASP A 58 18.80 6.21 3.62
CA ASP A 58 18.92 7.58 3.11
C ASP A 58 19.54 7.72 1.70
N VAL A 59 19.66 6.62 0.94
CA VAL A 59 20.14 6.64 -0.45
C VAL A 59 19.07 7.20 -1.40
N ALA A 60 17.80 6.92 -1.15
CA ALA A 60 16.71 7.37 -2.03
C ALA A 60 16.63 8.90 -2.21
N PRO A 61 16.83 9.75 -1.20
CA PRO A 61 16.94 11.20 -1.38
C PRO A 61 18.03 11.62 -2.34
N LEU A 62 19.21 10.97 -2.29
CA LEU A 62 20.34 11.27 -3.15
C LEU A 62 20.05 10.89 -4.61
N VAL A 63 19.47 9.70 -4.84
CA VAL A 63 19.06 9.26 -6.18
C VAL A 63 18.00 10.21 -6.76
N ARG A 64 17.01 10.62 -5.97
CA ARG A 64 16.00 11.61 -6.40
C ARG A 64 16.63 12.95 -6.76
N LEU A 65 17.59 13.41 -5.97
CA LEU A 65 18.31 14.64 -6.25
C LEU A 65 19.09 14.52 -7.57
N LEU A 66 19.80 13.42 -7.79
CA LEU A 66 20.52 13.13 -9.03
C LEU A 66 19.57 13.21 -10.24
N PHE A 67 18.43 12.51 -10.21
CA PHE A 67 17.45 12.53 -11.31
C PHE A 67 16.87 13.93 -11.53
N SER A 68 16.64 14.71 -10.48
CA SER A 68 16.13 16.09 -10.61
C SER A 68 17.12 17.04 -11.30
N ARG A 69 18.42 16.73 -11.28
CA ARG A 69 19.47 17.57 -11.85
C ARG A 69 19.91 17.13 -13.25
N VAL A 70 19.98 15.82 -13.47
CA VAL A 70 20.60 15.22 -14.67
C VAL A 70 19.60 14.46 -15.54
N GLY A 71 18.49 14.01 -14.98
CA GLY A 71 17.48 13.19 -15.69
C GLY A 71 16.87 13.91 -16.89
N LYS A 72 16.76 13.21 -18.01
CA LYS A 72 16.17 13.71 -19.25
C LYS A 72 15.10 12.75 -19.79
N PRO A 73 13.89 13.26 -20.14
CA PRO A 73 13.37 14.60 -19.87
C PRO A 73 13.24 14.87 -18.37
N GLY A 74 13.39 16.10 -17.92
CA GLY A 74 13.24 16.45 -16.51
C GLY A 74 11.78 16.32 -16.07
N ALA A 75 11.53 15.66 -14.93
CA ALA A 75 10.18 15.57 -14.35
C ALA A 75 9.88 16.70 -13.34
N GLY A 76 10.91 17.42 -12.89
CA GLY A 76 10.82 18.50 -11.90
C GLY A 76 11.87 18.37 -10.78
N GLY A 77 11.60 18.98 -9.62
CA GLY A 77 12.46 18.87 -8.44
C GLY A 77 12.51 17.44 -7.87
N SER A 78 13.37 17.21 -6.86
CA SER A 78 13.58 15.87 -6.27
C SER A 78 12.28 15.19 -5.78
N MET A 79 11.30 15.97 -5.36
CA MET A 79 10.00 15.43 -4.92
C MET A 79 9.15 14.88 -6.07
N ALA A 80 9.40 15.29 -7.33
CA ALA A 80 8.75 14.72 -8.51
C ALA A 80 9.20 13.27 -8.79
N TYR A 81 10.25 12.82 -8.15
CA TYR A 81 10.79 11.46 -8.23
C TYR A 81 10.51 10.64 -6.96
N SER A 82 9.60 11.09 -6.11
CA SER A 82 9.24 10.42 -4.87
C SER A 82 7.86 9.78 -4.98
N PHE A 83 7.77 8.47 -4.79
CA PHE A 83 6.48 7.78 -4.70
C PHE A 83 5.69 8.12 -3.41
N ASN A 84 6.33 8.76 -2.43
CA ASN A 84 5.72 9.22 -1.19
C ASN A 84 5.24 10.68 -1.25
N HIS A 85 5.36 11.34 -2.40
CA HIS A 85 4.99 12.75 -2.55
C HIS A 85 3.97 12.93 -3.69
N PRO A 86 2.94 13.80 -3.55
CA PRO A 86 1.90 13.98 -4.55
C PRO A 86 2.41 14.29 -5.96
N HIS A 87 3.53 15.02 -6.08
CA HIS A 87 4.12 15.36 -7.39
C HIS A 87 4.80 14.18 -8.09
N GLY A 88 5.23 13.17 -7.34
CA GLY A 88 5.99 12.03 -7.88
C GLY A 88 5.21 10.72 -7.88
N MET A 89 4.20 10.59 -7.03
CA MET A 89 3.45 9.35 -6.90
C MET A 89 2.58 9.07 -8.13
N CYS A 90 2.39 7.79 -8.40
CA CYS A 90 1.39 7.33 -9.36
C CYS A 90 -0.01 7.73 -8.87
N PRO A 91 -0.83 8.39 -9.68
CA PRO A 91 -2.17 8.82 -9.26
C PRO A 91 -3.10 7.62 -9.00
N ASP A 92 -2.92 6.51 -9.70
CA ASP A 92 -3.77 5.33 -9.63
C ASP A 92 -3.60 4.52 -8.34
N CYS A 93 -2.35 4.30 -7.90
CA CYS A 93 -2.04 3.55 -6.69
C CYS A 93 -1.56 4.44 -5.52
N THR A 94 -1.58 5.76 -5.70
CA THR A 94 -1.13 6.74 -4.71
C THR A 94 0.26 6.45 -4.13
N GLY A 95 1.15 5.95 -4.98
CA GLY A 95 2.54 5.64 -4.61
C GLY A 95 2.78 4.25 -4.02
N LEU A 96 1.76 3.42 -3.88
CA LEU A 96 1.91 2.07 -3.31
C LEU A 96 2.56 1.06 -4.27
N GLY A 97 2.53 1.33 -5.59
CA GLY A 97 3.00 0.38 -6.60
C GLY A 97 2.07 -0.81 -6.81
N GLU A 98 1.13 -1.04 -5.91
CA GLU A 98 0.21 -2.17 -5.92
C GLU A 98 -1.24 -1.69 -5.93
N ARG A 99 -2.11 -2.53 -6.49
CA ARG A 99 -3.55 -2.42 -6.34
C ARG A 99 -4.09 -3.65 -5.63
N ALA A 100 -4.95 -3.40 -4.67
CA ALA A 100 -5.76 -4.45 -4.07
C ALA A 100 -6.97 -4.69 -4.98
N GLU A 101 -7.20 -5.93 -5.35
CA GLU A 101 -8.30 -6.36 -6.20
C GLU A 101 -8.99 -7.56 -5.57
N LEU A 102 -10.30 -7.68 -5.78
CA LEU A 102 -11.02 -8.90 -5.41
C LEU A 102 -10.57 -10.05 -6.32
N ASP A 103 -10.21 -11.16 -5.71
CA ASP A 103 -10.01 -12.42 -6.44
C ASP A 103 -11.34 -13.12 -6.67
N GLU A 104 -11.90 -12.91 -7.84
CA GLU A 104 -13.19 -13.50 -8.20
C GLU A 104 -13.14 -15.04 -8.24
N SER A 105 -11.99 -15.65 -8.52
CA SER A 105 -11.84 -17.11 -8.51
C SER A 105 -11.96 -17.72 -7.12
N LEU A 106 -11.64 -16.95 -6.07
CA LEU A 106 -11.87 -17.33 -4.69
C LEU A 106 -13.30 -17.02 -4.24
N MET A 107 -13.90 -15.95 -4.80
CA MET A 107 -15.22 -15.48 -4.43
C MET A 107 -16.34 -16.41 -4.94
N PHE A 108 -16.21 -16.91 -6.17
CA PHE A 108 -17.26 -17.66 -6.84
C PHE A 108 -16.89 -19.14 -7.04
N ASP A 109 -17.83 -20.03 -6.77
CA ASP A 109 -17.79 -21.45 -7.12
C ASP A 109 -18.67 -21.67 -8.36
N MET A 110 -18.01 -21.83 -9.51
CA MET A 110 -18.71 -21.91 -10.80
C MET A 110 -19.57 -23.17 -10.96
N ASP A 111 -19.28 -24.22 -10.18
CA ASP A 111 -20.00 -25.49 -10.25
C ASP A 111 -21.26 -25.56 -9.38
N LYS A 112 -21.49 -24.50 -8.59
CA LYS A 112 -22.65 -24.37 -7.68
C LYS A 112 -23.59 -23.28 -8.13
N SER A 113 -24.86 -23.42 -7.70
CA SER A 113 -25.84 -22.36 -7.74
C SER A 113 -25.73 -21.44 -6.52
N ILE A 114 -26.37 -20.27 -6.57
CA ILE A 114 -26.37 -19.34 -5.44
C ILE A 114 -26.99 -20.00 -4.20
N ASN A 115 -28.08 -20.76 -4.38
CA ASN A 115 -28.72 -21.51 -3.31
C ASN A 115 -27.85 -22.63 -2.74
N GLU A 116 -26.90 -23.17 -3.51
CA GLU A 116 -25.90 -24.14 -3.06
C GLU A 116 -24.64 -23.50 -2.46
N GLY A 117 -24.59 -22.18 -2.33
CA GLY A 117 -23.48 -21.45 -1.76
C GLY A 117 -22.36 -21.15 -2.76
N ALA A 118 -22.69 -20.78 -3.99
CA ALA A 118 -21.74 -20.38 -5.01
C ALA A 118 -20.94 -19.12 -4.62
N ILE A 119 -21.48 -18.26 -3.77
CA ILE A 119 -20.78 -17.09 -3.22
C ILE A 119 -20.12 -17.53 -1.91
N ARG A 120 -18.79 -17.60 -1.92
CA ARG A 120 -18.00 -18.17 -0.79
C ARG A 120 -17.79 -17.21 0.37
N PHE A 121 -18.02 -15.91 0.19
CA PHE A 121 -17.89 -14.93 1.26
C PHE A 121 -19.09 -14.96 2.20
N SER A 122 -18.89 -15.30 3.47
CA SER A 122 -19.94 -15.57 4.44
C SER A 122 -20.90 -14.40 4.66
N GLN A 123 -20.44 -13.17 4.49
CA GLN A 123 -21.27 -11.98 4.65
C GLN A 123 -22.32 -11.84 3.51
N PHE A 124 -22.10 -12.50 2.38
CA PHE A 124 -23.01 -12.46 1.21
C PHE A 124 -23.80 -13.75 1.02
N SER A 125 -23.55 -14.76 1.85
CA SER A 125 -24.20 -16.07 1.79
C SER A 125 -24.49 -16.60 3.20
N GLY A 126 -25.04 -17.82 3.31
CA GLY A 126 -25.04 -18.57 4.57
C GLY A 126 -25.88 -17.98 5.70
N GLY A 127 -27.05 -17.38 5.42
CA GLY A 127 -27.96 -16.84 6.43
C GLY A 127 -27.64 -15.40 6.87
N SER A 128 -26.70 -14.73 6.21
CA SER A 128 -26.47 -13.30 6.43
C SER A 128 -27.68 -12.50 5.92
N TRP A 129 -27.93 -11.33 6.55
CA TRP A 129 -29.01 -10.45 6.08
C TRP A 129 -28.80 -9.94 4.64
N GLN A 130 -27.56 -10.03 4.13
CA GLN A 130 -27.18 -9.63 2.79
C GLN A 130 -27.45 -10.71 1.73
N GLU A 131 -27.69 -11.96 2.17
CA GLU A 131 -28.07 -13.08 1.30
C GLU A 131 -29.31 -12.78 0.45
N PHE A 132 -30.25 -12.01 1.01
CA PHE A 132 -31.44 -11.56 0.33
C PHE A 132 -31.18 -10.95 -1.06
N TYR A 133 -30.10 -10.16 -1.22
CA TYR A 133 -29.76 -9.50 -2.48
C TYR A 133 -29.47 -10.49 -3.60
N TYR A 134 -28.97 -11.67 -3.28
CA TYR A 134 -28.47 -12.62 -4.26
C TYR A 134 -29.43 -13.80 -4.48
N HIS A 135 -30.12 -14.23 -3.44
CA HIS A 135 -31.03 -15.36 -3.51
C HIS A 135 -32.44 -15.00 -4.04
N LYS A 136 -32.94 -13.80 -3.78
CA LYS A 136 -34.27 -13.33 -4.20
C LYS A 136 -34.19 -12.26 -5.29
N ASN A 137 -33.26 -12.42 -6.21
CA ASN A 137 -33.01 -11.45 -7.27
C ASN A 137 -33.83 -11.84 -8.54
N PRO A 138 -34.54 -10.89 -9.18
CA PRO A 138 -35.28 -11.17 -10.42
C PRO A 138 -34.38 -11.20 -11.67
N LEU A 139 -33.09 -10.79 -11.58
CA LEU A 139 -32.20 -10.67 -12.73
C LEU A 139 -31.63 -12.02 -13.19
N TYR A 140 -31.64 -13.03 -12.33
CA TYR A 140 -31.14 -14.37 -12.62
C TYR A 140 -31.76 -15.42 -11.70
N PRO A 141 -31.84 -16.68 -12.13
CA PRO A 141 -32.35 -17.77 -11.29
C PRO A 141 -31.29 -18.22 -10.29
N ALA A 142 -31.63 -18.20 -8.99
CA ALA A 142 -30.70 -18.56 -7.91
C ALA A 142 -30.37 -20.07 -7.86
N ASP A 143 -31.15 -20.93 -8.52
CA ASP A 143 -30.93 -22.40 -8.60
C ASP A 143 -30.00 -22.79 -9.76
N LYS A 144 -29.71 -21.87 -10.69
CA LYS A 144 -28.87 -22.12 -11.85
C LYS A 144 -27.42 -22.11 -11.46
N LYS A 145 -26.59 -23.03 -11.95
CA LYS A 145 -25.14 -23.03 -11.70
C LYS A 145 -24.51 -21.82 -12.36
N LEU A 146 -23.50 -21.21 -11.68
CA LEU A 146 -22.87 -20.00 -12.19
C LEU A 146 -22.20 -20.18 -13.56
N ARG A 147 -21.64 -21.36 -13.83
CA ARG A 147 -21.07 -21.67 -15.15
C ARG A 147 -22.07 -21.63 -16.31
N ASP A 148 -23.36 -21.80 -16.02
CA ASP A 148 -24.43 -21.81 -17.01
C ASP A 148 -25.08 -20.42 -17.16
N PHE A 149 -24.63 -19.41 -16.42
CA PHE A 149 -25.14 -18.04 -16.50
C PHE A 149 -24.86 -17.45 -17.88
N THR A 150 -25.83 -16.73 -18.41
CA THR A 150 -25.62 -15.86 -19.58
C THR A 150 -24.72 -14.68 -19.19
N GLU A 151 -24.14 -14.02 -20.18
CA GLU A 151 -23.29 -12.85 -19.95
C GLU A 151 -24.04 -11.73 -19.18
N ALA A 152 -25.31 -11.54 -19.49
CA ALA A 152 -26.15 -10.55 -18.80
C ALA A 152 -26.42 -10.93 -17.32
N GLU A 153 -26.74 -12.21 -17.05
CA GLU A 153 -26.92 -12.72 -15.68
C GLU A 153 -25.62 -12.64 -14.88
N TRP A 154 -24.50 -12.99 -15.52
CA TRP A 154 -23.17 -12.91 -14.90
C TRP A 154 -22.76 -11.47 -14.58
N LYS A 155 -23.00 -10.55 -15.52
CA LYS A 155 -22.78 -9.10 -15.30
C LYS A 155 -23.63 -8.59 -14.15
N ALA A 156 -24.92 -8.95 -14.13
CA ALA A 156 -25.84 -8.54 -13.07
C ALA A 156 -25.38 -9.05 -11.70
N LEU A 157 -24.92 -10.31 -11.58
CA LEU A 157 -24.41 -10.87 -10.34
C LEU A 157 -23.10 -10.17 -9.91
N ARG A 158 -22.18 -9.90 -10.83
CA ARG A 158 -20.87 -9.33 -10.52
C ARG A 158 -20.94 -7.84 -10.16
N THR A 159 -21.47 -7.05 -11.06
CA THR A 159 -21.39 -5.58 -10.98
C THR A 159 -22.74 -4.92 -10.74
N GLY A 160 -23.83 -5.61 -11.03
CA GLY A 160 -25.18 -5.07 -11.03
C GLY A 160 -25.69 -4.78 -12.45
N PRO A 161 -26.99 -4.50 -12.60
CA PRO A 161 -27.59 -4.12 -13.87
C PRO A 161 -27.20 -2.69 -14.26
N ASP A 162 -27.34 -2.36 -15.55
CA ASP A 162 -27.09 -1.01 -16.04
C ASP A 162 -28.14 0.00 -15.53
N GLU A 163 -29.39 -0.46 -15.38
CA GLU A 163 -30.46 0.33 -14.78
C GLU A 163 -30.56 0.04 -13.28
N PRO A 164 -30.68 1.07 -12.42
CA PRO A 164 -30.77 0.88 -10.97
C PRO A 164 -31.98 0.04 -10.59
N LEU A 165 -31.73 -1.12 -10.01
CA LEU A 165 -32.78 -1.99 -9.44
C LEU A 165 -32.93 -1.70 -7.95
N VAL A 166 -34.13 -1.42 -7.49
CA VAL A 166 -34.47 -1.27 -6.08
C VAL A 166 -35.24 -2.49 -5.61
N MET A 167 -34.75 -3.14 -4.56
CA MET A 167 -35.35 -4.31 -3.97
C MET A 167 -36.03 -3.99 -2.63
N ASP A 168 -37.19 -4.61 -2.40
CA ASP A 168 -37.91 -4.45 -1.14
C ASP A 168 -37.38 -5.47 -0.12
N PHE A 169 -36.69 -4.96 0.90
CA PHE A 169 -36.16 -5.75 2.00
C PHE A 169 -37.13 -5.72 3.19
N ILE A 170 -37.61 -6.87 3.60
CA ILE A 170 -38.50 -7.02 4.76
C ILE A 170 -37.67 -7.43 5.97
N ARG A 171 -37.62 -6.59 7.00
CA ARG A 171 -36.97 -6.92 8.26
C ARG A 171 -37.73 -8.01 9.02
N ASN A 172 -37.09 -9.15 9.24
CA ASN A 172 -37.70 -10.29 9.92
C ASN A 172 -38.26 -9.98 11.31
N ASN A 173 -37.63 -9.01 12.05
CA ASN A 173 -38.02 -8.70 13.43
C ASN A 173 -39.16 -7.68 13.55
N THR A 174 -39.37 -6.85 12.53
CA THR A 174 -40.34 -5.73 12.61
C THR A 174 -41.37 -5.73 11.49
N GLY A 175 -41.23 -6.57 10.47
CA GLY A 175 -42.05 -6.53 9.25
C GLY A 175 -41.87 -5.25 8.42
N GLN A 176 -40.96 -4.37 8.81
CA GLN A 176 -40.75 -3.11 8.10
C GLN A 176 -40.10 -3.34 6.76
N VAL A 177 -40.72 -2.80 5.70
CA VAL A 177 -40.16 -2.81 4.35
C VAL A 177 -39.18 -1.68 4.16
N SER A 178 -37.97 -1.98 3.77
CA SER A 178 -36.94 -0.99 3.41
C SER A 178 -36.59 -1.18 1.94
N LYS A 179 -36.58 -0.09 1.16
CA LYS A 179 -36.14 -0.10 -0.23
C LYS A 179 -34.63 0.04 -0.28
N LEU A 180 -33.96 -0.94 -0.84
CA LEU A 180 -32.50 -0.98 -0.93
C LEU A 180 -32.06 -1.15 -2.40
N PRO A 181 -31.12 -0.34 -2.88
CA PRO A 181 -30.56 -0.51 -4.22
C PRO A 181 -29.80 -1.84 -4.30
N TYR A 182 -30.02 -2.57 -5.38
CA TYR A 182 -29.25 -3.76 -5.67
C TYR A 182 -27.84 -3.41 -6.12
N GLU A 183 -26.87 -4.13 -5.61
CA GLU A 183 -25.47 -4.08 -6.03
C GLU A 183 -24.96 -5.49 -6.30
N GLY A 184 -24.23 -5.68 -7.39
CA GLY A 184 -23.54 -6.95 -7.63
C GLY A 184 -22.46 -7.25 -6.57
N VAL A 185 -22.11 -8.53 -6.45
CA VAL A 185 -21.17 -9.05 -5.44
C VAL A 185 -19.85 -8.32 -5.46
N VAL A 186 -19.24 -8.13 -6.64
CA VAL A 186 -17.94 -7.48 -6.81
C VAL A 186 -18.04 -5.99 -6.47
N SER A 187 -19.05 -5.30 -7.00
CA SER A 187 -19.25 -3.86 -6.72
C SER A 187 -19.45 -3.60 -5.22
N ARG A 188 -20.28 -4.43 -4.58
CA ARG A 188 -20.56 -4.34 -3.15
C ARG A 188 -19.33 -4.67 -2.30
N PHE A 189 -18.59 -5.72 -2.65
CA PHE A 189 -17.36 -6.08 -1.96
C PHE A 189 -16.33 -4.95 -2.04
N ASN A 190 -16.10 -4.42 -3.25
CA ASN A 190 -15.19 -3.31 -3.46
C ASN A 190 -15.57 -2.09 -2.61
N ARG A 191 -16.85 -1.72 -2.59
CA ARG A 191 -17.34 -0.59 -1.80
C ARG A 191 -17.20 -0.79 -0.29
N LEU A 192 -17.48 -2.01 0.22
CA LEU A 192 -17.53 -2.27 1.66
C LEU A 192 -16.17 -2.67 2.26
N TYR A 193 -15.29 -3.31 1.48
CA TYR A 193 -14.07 -3.95 1.99
C TYR A 193 -12.78 -3.49 1.32
N LEU A 194 -12.81 -3.02 0.06
CA LEU A 194 -11.61 -2.52 -0.62
C LEU A 194 -11.45 -1.00 -0.53
N ASN A 195 -12.55 -0.26 -0.75
CA ASN A 195 -12.51 1.20 -0.85
C ASN A 195 -12.86 1.89 0.48
N ARG A 196 -12.93 1.13 1.57
CA ARG A 196 -13.29 1.64 2.90
C ARG A 196 -12.28 1.16 3.93
N ASP A 197 -12.08 1.97 4.98
CA ASP A 197 -11.38 1.50 6.17
C ASP A 197 -12.20 0.42 6.88
N ILE A 198 -11.63 -0.78 6.97
CA ILE A 198 -12.22 -1.96 7.59
C ILE A 198 -11.69 -2.23 9.00
N SER A 199 -10.87 -1.35 9.56
CA SER A 199 -10.28 -1.51 10.89
C SER A 199 -11.34 -1.62 12.00
N GLY A 200 -12.48 -0.94 11.83
CA GLY A 200 -13.62 -0.99 12.75
C GLY A 200 -14.50 -2.23 12.64
N LEU A 201 -14.27 -3.12 11.68
CA LEU A 201 -15.03 -4.36 11.54
C LEU A 201 -14.56 -5.43 12.55
N LYS A 202 -15.44 -6.38 12.87
CA LYS A 202 -15.07 -7.56 13.65
C LYS A 202 -13.88 -8.26 13.00
N LYS A 203 -12.91 -8.70 13.82
CA LYS A 203 -11.68 -9.34 13.35
C LYS A 203 -11.96 -10.51 12.39
N SER A 204 -12.94 -11.37 12.70
CA SER A 204 -13.31 -12.52 11.85
C SER A 204 -13.74 -12.10 10.45
N VAL A 205 -14.55 -11.04 10.32
CA VAL A 205 -15.03 -10.51 9.03
C VAL A 205 -13.88 -9.90 8.23
N ARG A 206 -13.01 -9.16 8.92
CA ARG A 206 -11.83 -8.55 8.29
C ARG A 206 -10.85 -9.61 7.78
N ASP A 207 -10.53 -10.60 8.62
CA ASP A 207 -9.60 -11.67 8.26
C ASP A 207 -10.17 -12.53 7.11
N GLU A 208 -11.49 -12.75 7.09
CA GLU A 208 -12.14 -13.41 5.97
C GLU A 208 -12.07 -12.56 4.69
N ALA A 209 -12.44 -11.27 4.74
CA ALA A 209 -12.39 -10.40 3.57
C ALA A 209 -10.98 -10.34 2.96
N MET A 210 -9.95 -10.30 3.81
CA MET A 210 -8.55 -10.25 3.35
C MET A 210 -8.14 -11.51 2.57
N ARG A 211 -8.79 -12.67 2.75
CA ARG A 211 -8.53 -13.88 1.97
C ARG A 211 -8.97 -13.77 0.51
N PHE A 212 -9.96 -12.93 0.23
CA PHE A 212 -10.47 -12.69 -1.12
C PHE A 212 -9.76 -11.54 -1.84
N ILE A 213 -8.83 -10.87 -1.17
CA ILE A 213 -8.10 -9.73 -1.73
C ILE A 213 -6.73 -10.17 -2.19
N ARG A 214 -6.44 -9.96 -3.48
CA ARG A 214 -5.10 -10.10 -4.05
C ARG A 214 -4.48 -8.73 -4.28
N ARG A 215 -3.19 -8.64 -4.04
CA ARG A 215 -2.39 -7.48 -4.43
C ARG A 215 -1.68 -7.79 -5.73
N ARG A 216 -1.83 -6.91 -6.70
CA ARG A 216 -1.15 -6.99 -8.00
C ARG A 216 -0.36 -5.72 -8.26
N PRO A 217 0.75 -5.80 -9.02
CA PRO A 217 1.43 -4.59 -9.47
C PRO A 217 0.44 -3.65 -10.17
N CYS A 218 0.50 -2.37 -9.83
CA CYS A 218 -0.35 -1.37 -10.44
C CYS A 218 -0.09 -1.29 -11.94
N PRO A 219 -1.10 -1.48 -12.82
CA PRO A 219 -0.89 -1.51 -14.27
C PRO A 219 -0.42 -0.16 -14.83
N ALA A 220 -0.80 0.96 -14.21
CA ALA A 220 -0.43 2.29 -14.66
C ALA A 220 1.06 2.63 -14.43
N CYS A 221 1.67 2.09 -13.38
CA CYS A 221 3.07 2.36 -13.05
C CYS A 221 3.97 1.11 -13.08
N GLY A 222 3.43 -0.05 -13.43
CA GLY A 222 4.19 -1.30 -13.48
C GLY A 222 4.80 -1.73 -12.14
N GLY A 223 4.19 -1.32 -11.01
CA GLY A 223 4.70 -1.64 -9.68
C GLY A 223 5.62 -0.58 -9.07
N SER A 224 6.02 0.43 -9.82
CA SER A 224 7.01 1.44 -9.37
C SER A 224 6.48 2.44 -8.33
N GLY A 225 5.18 2.65 -8.26
CA GLY A 225 4.56 3.70 -7.45
C GLY A 225 4.79 5.13 -7.96
N LEU A 226 5.49 5.31 -9.08
CA LEU A 226 5.83 6.62 -9.63
C LEU A 226 4.92 7.03 -10.80
N ASN A 227 4.79 8.31 -11.01
CA ASN A 227 4.03 8.86 -12.13
C ASN A 227 4.78 8.67 -13.48
N PRO A 228 4.08 8.76 -14.62
CA PRO A 228 4.69 8.55 -15.93
C PRO A 228 5.81 9.55 -16.27
N LYS A 229 5.75 10.79 -15.75
CA LYS A 229 6.80 11.80 -15.99
C LYS A 229 8.11 11.43 -15.33
N ALA A 230 8.05 10.94 -14.08
CA ALA A 230 9.23 10.45 -13.36
C ALA A 230 9.83 9.21 -14.03
N LEU A 231 8.98 8.31 -14.53
CA LEU A 231 9.42 7.09 -15.24
C LEU A 231 10.01 7.36 -16.62
N ALA A 232 9.54 8.40 -17.30
CA ALA A 232 10.09 8.83 -18.59
C ALA A 232 11.50 9.42 -18.46
N SER A 233 11.86 9.95 -17.27
CA SER A 233 13.16 10.55 -17.01
C SER A 233 14.24 9.48 -16.88
N LYS A 234 15.32 9.62 -17.64
CA LYS A 234 16.43 8.64 -17.71
C LYS A 234 17.77 9.29 -17.51
N ILE A 235 18.68 8.52 -16.93
CA ILE A 235 20.12 8.82 -16.83
C ILE A 235 20.88 7.58 -17.32
N GLY A 236 21.73 7.73 -18.32
CA GLY A 236 22.47 6.61 -18.90
C GLY A 236 21.59 5.49 -19.49
N GLY A 237 20.36 5.83 -19.91
CA GLY A 237 19.38 4.86 -20.45
C GLY A 237 18.44 4.26 -19.40
N TYR A 238 18.73 4.39 -18.12
CA TYR A 238 17.97 3.84 -16.99
C TYR A 238 17.07 4.90 -16.35
N ASN A 239 15.86 4.52 -15.94
CA ASN A 239 14.98 5.36 -15.15
C ASN A 239 15.26 5.17 -13.64
N ILE A 240 14.59 5.95 -12.79
CA ILE A 240 14.80 5.89 -11.34
C ILE A 240 14.41 4.53 -10.72
N CYS A 241 13.46 3.81 -11.32
CA CYS A 241 13.08 2.48 -10.82
C CYS A 241 14.17 1.45 -11.14
N ASP A 242 14.79 1.57 -12.31
CA ASP A 242 15.91 0.72 -12.69
C ASP A 242 17.07 0.92 -11.69
N TYR A 243 17.38 2.18 -11.32
CA TYR A 243 18.38 2.49 -10.29
C TYR A 243 18.03 1.89 -8.93
N ASN A 244 16.78 2.00 -8.51
CA ASN A 244 16.33 1.44 -7.22
C ASN A 244 16.28 -0.10 -7.19
N ALA A 245 16.20 -0.74 -8.36
CA ALA A 245 16.17 -2.20 -8.50
C ALA A 245 17.59 -2.81 -8.62
N MET A 246 18.60 -2.01 -8.93
CA MET A 246 19.99 -2.48 -9.03
C MET A 246 20.52 -2.91 -7.66
N GLN A 247 21.34 -3.95 -7.65
CA GLN A 247 22.19 -4.21 -6.50
C GLN A 247 23.24 -3.09 -6.36
N VAL A 248 23.70 -2.86 -5.16
CA VAL A 248 24.68 -1.77 -4.90
C VAL A 248 25.95 -1.97 -5.71
N SER A 249 26.42 -3.21 -5.83
CA SER A 249 27.57 -3.58 -6.68
C SER A 249 27.41 -3.16 -8.14
N ASP A 250 26.18 -3.18 -8.67
CA ASP A 250 25.87 -2.85 -10.06
C ASP A 250 25.62 -1.35 -10.23
N LEU A 251 25.09 -0.71 -9.19
CA LEU A 251 24.82 0.71 -9.18
C LEU A 251 26.11 1.55 -9.17
N LEU A 252 27.13 1.14 -8.43
CA LEU A 252 28.39 1.87 -8.31
C LEU A 252 29.06 2.12 -9.68
N PRO A 253 29.28 1.11 -10.55
CA PRO A 253 29.86 1.33 -11.88
C PRO A 253 29.00 2.22 -12.78
N VAL A 254 27.66 2.20 -12.61
CA VAL A 254 26.76 3.08 -13.37
C VAL A 254 26.96 4.54 -12.95
N LEU A 255 27.09 4.78 -11.64
CA LEU A 255 27.35 6.12 -11.10
C LEU A 255 28.74 6.64 -11.49
N ASP A 256 29.77 5.80 -11.49
CA ASP A 256 31.13 6.17 -11.89
C ASP A 256 31.21 6.62 -13.36
N ARG A 257 30.41 6.01 -14.26
CA ARG A 257 30.29 6.43 -15.66
C ARG A 257 29.63 7.80 -15.84
N LEU A 258 28.91 8.31 -14.82
CA LEU A 258 28.32 9.64 -14.83
C LEU A 258 29.31 10.76 -14.43
N VAL A 259 30.47 10.40 -13.94
CA VAL A 259 31.52 11.37 -13.53
C VAL A 259 31.89 12.37 -14.64
N PRO A 260 31.96 11.99 -15.96
CA PRO A 260 32.21 12.95 -17.03
C PRO A 260 31.12 14.02 -17.21
N ILE A 261 29.90 13.74 -16.77
CA ILE A 261 28.78 14.72 -16.80
C ILE A 261 29.01 15.85 -15.80
N ARG A 262 29.85 15.64 -14.79
CA ARG A 262 30.27 16.66 -13.80
C ARG A 262 30.98 17.87 -14.40
N ALA A 263 31.76 17.67 -15.45
CA ALA A 263 32.47 18.76 -16.10
C ALA A 263 31.55 19.74 -16.85
N ALA A 264 30.31 19.31 -17.17
CA ALA A 264 29.33 20.15 -17.84
C ALA A 264 28.35 20.86 -16.89
N CYS A 265 28.35 20.51 -15.61
CA CYS A 265 27.57 21.19 -14.57
C CYS A 265 28.59 21.83 -13.61
N GLU A 266 28.69 23.16 -13.61
CA GLU A 266 29.56 23.95 -12.74
C GLU A 266 29.25 23.82 -11.24
N PHE A 267 29.30 22.62 -10.70
CA PHE A 267 29.17 22.37 -9.26
C PHE A 267 30.54 22.02 -8.65
N PRO A 268 31.04 22.77 -7.66
CA PRO A 268 32.30 22.49 -6.99
C PRO A 268 32.15 21.33 -5.99
N VAL A 269 32.10 20.10 -6.48
CA VAL A 269 32.13 18.90 -5.63
C VAL A 269 33.34 18.07 -6.06
N SER A 270 34.27 17.84 -5.14
CA SER A 270 35.51 17.10 -5.37
C SER A 270 35.25 15.64 -5.83
N PRO A 271 36.17 15.07 -6.68
CA PRO A 271 36.06 13.67 -7.11
C PRO A 271 36.10 12.73 -5.90
N GLY A 272 35.17 11.77 -5.84
CA GLY A 272 35.13 10.82 -4.75
C GLY A 272 33.94 10.97 -3.76
N HIS A 273 33.28 12.14 -3.73
CA HIS A 273 32.23 12.36 -2.73
C HIS A 273 30.90 11.67 -3.00
N LEU A 274 30.46 11.47 -4.24
CA LEU A 274 29.15 10.83 -4.49
C LEU A 274 29.19 9.31 -4.30
N SER A 275 30.20 8.64 -4.85
CA SER A 275 30.43 7.21 -4.62
C SER A 275 30.80 6.94 -3.16
N GLY A 276 31.61 7.82 -2.54
CA GLY A 276 31.96 7.73 -1.13
C GLY A 276 30.78 7.95 -0.17
N TRP A 277 29.85 8.86 -0.48
CA TRP A 277 28.66 9.08 0.34
C TRP A 277 27.64 7.94 0.22
N ILE A 278 27.47 7.39 -0.97
CA ILE A 278 26.61 6.23 -1.17
C ILE A 278 27.21 4.98 -0.54
N ALA A 279 28.53 4.78 -0.65
CA ALA A 279 29.23 3.67 -0.01
C ALA A 279 29.30 3.81 1.53
N ALA A 280 29.32 5.02 2.07
CA ALA A 280 29.28 5.26 3.51
C ALA A 280 27.88 5.20 4.13
N ALA A 281 26.83 5.32 3.31
CA ALA A 281 25.43 5.24 3.76
C ALA A 281 24.86 3.81 3.68
N LEU A 282 25.61 2.87 3.12
CA LEU A 282 25.28 1.44 3.01
C LEU A 282 26.18 0.60 3.92
#